data_429acd52aa7e450cc526e78a79a4ca20
#
_entry.id   429acd52aa7e450cc526e78a79a4ca20
#
_cell.length_a   1.000
_cell.length_b   1.000
_cell.length_c   1.000
_cell.angle_alpha   90.00
_cell.angle_beta   90.00
_cell.angle_gamma   90.00
#
_symmetry.space_group_name_H-M   'P 1'
#
loop_
_entity.id
_entity.type
_entity.pdbx_description
1 polymer ?
#
loop_
_entity_poly.entity_id
_entity_poly.type
_entity_poly.pdbx_seq_one_letter_code
_entity_poly.pdbx_strand_id
1 'polypeptide(L)'
;KRGSEEVCIDDEIPFEVPPSWALIRLDDIGIYRKGPFGSSLTKSMFVPKGADTVKVYEQKNAIQKDHTLGTYFITRQYYESKMRSFTVEPGDILVSCAGTIGETYVLPEQIELGIINQALMRMTIFAPIDLDYFLLYSTIL
;
A
#
# COMPACT_ATOMS: atom_id res chain seq x y z
N LYS A 1 -5.14 9.71 18.19
CA LYS A 1 -4.18 10.80 18.10
C LYS A 1 -4.02 11.23 16.66
N ARG A 2 -4.11 12.50 16.44
CA ARG A 2 -4.05 13.06 15.11
C ARG A 2 -2.97 14.14 15.08
N GLY A 3 -1.94 13.98 14.24
CA GLY A 3 -0.80 14.87 14.25
C GLY A 3 -0.09 14.80 15.59
N SER A 4 0.18 15.95 16.18
CA SER A 4 0.82 16.07 17.50
C SER A 4 -0.18 16.24 18.64
N GLU A 5 -1.47 16.30 18.35
CA GLU A 5 -2.51 16.49 19.36
C GLU A 5 -3.42 15.27 19.45
N GLU A 6 -3.87 14.99 20.65
CA GLU A 6 -4.91 14.01 20.89
C GLU A 6 -6.27 14.67 20.78
N VAL A 7 -7.17 14.06 20.01
CA VAL A 7 -8.51 14.57 19.78
C VAL A 7 -9.52 13.54 20.26
N CYS A 8 -10.48 13.98 21.07
CA CYS A 8 -11.58 13.11 21.46
C CYS A 8 -12.52 12.93 20.27
N ILE A 9 -12.79 11.66 19.93
CA ILE A 9 -13.66 11.31 18.80
C ILE A 9 -14.99 10.73 19.26
N ASP A 10 -15.33 10.82 20.55
CA ASP A 10 -16.57 10.26 21.08
C ASP A 10 -17.81 10.81 20.35
N ASP A 11 -17.79 12.08 19.99
CA ASP A 11 -18.89 12.71 19.26
C ASP A 11 -18.98 12.25 17.80
N GLU A 12 -17.92 11.63 17.27
CA GLU A 12 -17.88 11.12 15.91
C GLU A 12 -18.32 9.65 15.83
N ILE A 13 -18.46 8.97 16.97
CA ILE A 13 -18.80 7.56 17.01
C ILE A 13 -20.31 7.41 16.83
N PRO A 14 -20.79 6.73 15.76
CA PRO A 14 -22.23 6.62 15.49
C PRO A 14 -22.93 5.54 16.30
N PHE A 15 -22.22 4.80 17.15
CA PHE A 15 -22.78 3.70 17.95
C PHE A 15 -21.91 3.46 19.19
N GLU A 16 -22.50 2.76 20.17
CA GLU A 16 -21.76 2.38 21.37
C GLU A 16 -20.84 1.18 21.09
N VAL A 17 -19.67 1.18 21.73
CA VAL A 17 -18.72 0.07 21.66
C VAL A 17 -18.48 -0.49 23.05
N PRO A 18 -18.12 -1.78 23.18
CA PRO A 18 -17.76 -2.36 24.48
C PRO A 18 -16.63 -1.58 25.14
N PRO A 19 -16.61 -1.48 26.48
CA PRO A 19 -15.58 -0.70 27.19
C PRO A 19 -14.15 -1.15 26.94
N SER A 20 -13.96 -2.42 26.54
CA SER A 20 -12.63 -2.96 26.23
C SER A 20 -12.15 -2.61 24.81
N TRP A 21 -12.99 -1.99 24.00
CA TRP A 21 -12.67 -1.63 22.62
C TRP A 21 -12.27 -0.16 22.53
N ALA A 22 -11.43 0.13 21.56
CA ALA A 22 -11.06 1.50 21.22
C ALA A 22 -11.31 1.72 19.73
N LEU A 23 -11.98 2.83 19.39
CA LEU A 23 -12.13 3.25 18.00
C LEU A 23 -11.03 4.23 17.65
N ILE A 24 -10.36 3.98 16.51
CA ILE A 24 -9.31 4.84 16.00
C ILE A 24 -9.57 5.11 14.52
N ARG A 25 -8.97 6.18 14.01
CA ARG A 25 -9.04 6.49 12.59
C ARG A 25 -7.93 5.75 11.85
N LEU A 26 -8.16 5.43 10.59
CA LEU A 26 -7.16 4.72 9.79
C LEU A 26 -5.88 5.55 9.62
N ASP A 27 -5.98 6.87 9.50
CA ASP A 27 -4.81 7.73 9.38
C ASP A 27 -4.00 7.87 10.67
N ASP A 28 -4.53 7.39 11.80
CA ASP A 28 -3.80 7.36 13.07
C ASP A 28 -2.88 6.13 13.18
N ILE A 29 -3.08 5.11 12.35
CA ILE A 29 -2.34 3.85 12.44
C ILE A 29 -1.45 3.58 11.23
N GLY A 30 -1.55 4.38 10.18
CA GLY A 30 -0.76 4.11 9.00
C GLY A 30 -0.75 5.26 8.00
N ILE A 31 0.04 5.08 6.97
CA ILE A 31 0.13 5.97 5.83
C ILE A 31 -0.41 5.23 4.62
N TYR A 32 -1.26 5.90 3.84
CA TYR A 32 -1.92 5.31 2.68
C TYR A 32 -1.52 6.08 1.43
N ARG A 33 -1.02 5.37 0.42
CA ARG A 33 -0.57 6.00 -0.83
C ARG A 33 -1.19 5.30 -2.01
N LYS A 34 -1.99 6.02 -2.78
CA LYS A 34 -2.51 5.51 -4.04
C LYS A 34 -1.43 5.58 -5.10
N GLY A 35 -1.48 4.70 -6.09
CA GLY A 35 -0.53 4.66 -7.19
C GLY A 35 -0.56 5.90 -8.07
N PRO A 36 0.42 6.04 -8.97
CA PRO A 36 0.57 7.22 -9.79
C PRO A 36 -0.56 7.38 -10.80
N PHE A 37 -0.66 8.56 -11.40
CA PHE A 37 -1.59 8.78 -12.50
C PHE A 37 -1.20 7.93 -13.71
N GLY A 38 -2.19 7.55 -14.52
CA GLY A 38 -1.96 6.70 -15.69
C GLY A 38 -0.90 7.24 -16.63
N SER A 39 -0.88 8.56 -16.86
CA SER A 39 0.11 9.18 -17.75
C SER A 39 1.53 9.22 -17.17
N SER A 40 1.68 9.02 -15.87
CA SER A 40 2.99 9.04 -15.21
C SER A 40 3.72 7.71 -15.32
N LEU A 41 3.02 6.64 -15.65
CA LEU A 41 3.60 5.30 -15.73
C LEU A 41 2.92 4.54 -16.88
N THR A 42 3.52 4.63 -18.08
CA THR A 42 2.99 4.01 -19.30
C THR A 42 3.87 2.85 -19.74
N LYS A 43 3.32 1.97 -20.58
CA LYS A 43 4.05 0.81 -21.08
C LYS A 43 5.31 1.19 -21.87
N SER A 44 5.32 2.36 -22.49
CA SER A 44 6.48 2.84 -23.22
C SER A 44 7.68 3.17 -22.33
N MET A 45 7.45 3.33 -21.04
CA MET A 45 8.51 3.61 -20.06
C MET A 45 9.16 2.35 -19.51
N PHE A 46 8.57 1.18 -19.73
CA PHE A 46 9.07 -0.06 -19.18
C PHE A 46 10.31 -0.53 -19.94
N VAL A 47 11.28 -1.04 -19.18
CA VAL A 47 12.56 -1.53 -19.71
C VAL A 47 12.78 -2.96 -19.22
N PRO A 48 13.67 -3.73 -19.88
CA PRO A 48 14.06 -5.04 -19.38
C PRO A 48 14.76 -4.94 -18.04
N LYS A 49 14.60 -5.96 -17.20
CA LYS A 49 15.27 -6.02 -15.92
C LYS A 49 16.78 -5.95 -16.09
N GLY A 50 17.44 -5.13 -15.29
CA GLY A 50 18.89 -4.95 -15.31
C GLY A 50 19.41 -4.42 -13.99
N ALA A 51 20.70 -4.03 -13.96
CA ALA A 51 21.34 -3.54 -12.74
C ALA A 51 20.75 -2.23 -12.22
N ASP A 52 20.30 -1.37 -13.13
CA ASP A 52 19.79 -0.05 -12.79
C ASP A 52 18.28 0.07 -13.05
N THR A 53 17.54 -0.96 -12.69
CA THR A 53 16.09 -0.96 -12.86
C THR A 53 15.38 -1.10 -11.53
N VAL A 54 14.14 -0.59 -11.49
CA VAL A 54 13.27 -0.67 -10.32
C VAL A 54 11.98 -1.36 -10.75
N LYS A 55 11.56 -2.34 -9.97
CA LYS A 55 10.38 -3.15 -10.29
C LYS A 55 9.10 -2.32 -10.19
N VAL A 56 8.14 -2.63 -11.04
CA VAL A 56 6.78 -2.08 -10.94
C VAL A 56 5.86 -3.20 -10.46
N TYR A 57 5.41 -3.09 -9.22
CA TYR A 57 4.46 -4.03 -8.66
C TYR A 57 3.08 -3.78 -9.23
N GLU A 58 2.38 -4.87 -9.51
CA GLU A 58 1.10 -4.84 -10.19
C GLU A 58 0.02 -5.46 -9.31
N GLN A 59 -1.22 -5.27 -9.73
CA GLN A 59 -2.37 -5.82 -9.02
C GLN A 59 -2.30 -7.33 -8.83
N LYS A 60 -1.72 -8.04 -9.80
CA LYS A 60 -1.57 -9.51 -9.70
C LYS A 60 -0.70 -9.92 -8.51
N ASN A 61 0.25 -9.09 -8.08
CA ASN A 61 1.04 -9.37 -6.89
C ASN A 61 0.18 -9.42 -5.64
N ALA A 62 -0.80 -8.54 -5.53
CA ALA A 62 -1.73 -8.55 -4.42
C ALA A 62 -2.76 -9.66 -4.54
N ILE A 63 -3.31 -9.87 -5.72
CA ILE A 63 -4.35 -10.87 -5.94
C ILE A 63 -3.83 -12.28 -5.72
N GLN A 64 -2.64 -12.58 -6.24
CA GLN A 64 -2.04 -13.91 -6.13
C GLN A 64 -1.12 -14.06 -4.91
N LYS A 65 -0.96 -13.00 -4.10
CA LYS A 65 -0.15 -13.03 -2.89
C LYS A 65 1.31 -13.45 -3.17
N ASP A 66 1.88 -12.91 -4.25
CA ASP A 66 3.22 -13.28 -4.69
C ASP A 66 3.98 -12.06 -5.22
N HIS A 67 5.01 -11.65 -4.48
CA HIS A 67 5.81 -10.47 -4.83
C HIS A 67 6.77 -10.72 -6.00
N THR A 68 6.99 -11.98 -6.37
CA THR A 68 7.95 -12.33 -7.43
C THR A 68 7.37 -12.21 -8.83
N LEU A 69 6.05 -12.15 -8.96
CA LEU A 69 5.39 -12.05 -10.24
C LEU A 69 5.64 -10.68 -10.89
N GLY A 70 5.57 -10.67 -12.22
CA GLY A 70 5.65 -9.43 -12.97
C GLY A 70 7.00 -9.23 -13.65
N THR A 71 6.94 -8.57 -14.80
CA THR A 71 8.12 -8.34 -15.65
C THR A 71 8.30 -6.87 -16.02
N TYR A 72 7.57 -5.98 -15.36
CA TYR A 72 7.65 -4.56 -15.65
C TYR A 72 8.67 -3.87 -14.76
N PHE A 73 9.56 -3.12 -15.37
CA PHE A 73 10.62 -2.38 -14.68
C PHE A 73 10.74 -1.00 -15.30
N ILE A 74 11.15 -0.03 -14.50
CA ILE A 74 11.48 1.32 -14.97
C ILE A 74 12.95 1.58 -14.69
N THR A 75 13.50 2.61 -15.35
CA THR A 75 14.89 3.01 -15.09
C THR A 75 15.00 3.59 -13.69
N ARG A 76 16.16 3.39 -13.06
CA ARG A 76 16.42 3.99 -11.76
C ARG A 76 16.38 5.52 -11.84
N GLN A 77 16.80 6.10 -12.96
CA GLN A 77 16.75 7.53 -13.15
C GLN A 77 15.31 8.05 -13.06
N TYR A 78 14.36 7.41 -13.73
CA TYR A 78 12.96 7.82 -13.65
C TYR A 78 12.38 7.62 -12.25
N TYR A 79 12.74 6.50 -11.62
CA TYR A 79 12.34 6.23 -10.24
C TYR A 79 12.80 7.35 -9.30
N GLU A 80 14.06 7.73 -9.37
CA GLU A 80 14.60 8.76 -8.47
C GLU A 80 14.02 10.15 -8.74
N SER A 81 13.71 10.45 -10.00
CA SER A 81 13.21 11.77 -10.37
C SER A 81 11.71 11.95 -10.14
N LYS A 82 10.90 10.89 -10.29
CA LYS A 82 9.44 11.01 -10.32
C LYS A 82 8.67 10.03 -9.46
N MET A 83 9.24 8.87 -9.13
CA MET A 83 8.48 7.75 -8.58
C MET A 83 8.85 7.37 -7.14
N ARG A 84 9.73 8.11 -6.48
CA ARG A 84 10.18 7.75 -5.12
C ARG A 84 9.05 7.66 -4.10
N SER A 85 8.05 8.51 -4.23
CA SER A 85 6.92 8.53 -3.28
C SER A 85 6.05 7.29 -3.37
N PHE A 86 6.21 6.47 -4.42
CA PHE A 86 5.43 5.24 -4.62
C PHE A 86 6.22 3.99 -4.25
N THR A 87 7.40 4.14 -3.65
CA THR A 87 8.24 3.01 -3.24
C THR A 87 7.55 2.14 -2.22
N VAL A 88 7.71 0.82 -2.35
CA VAL A 88 7.24 -0.15 -1.36
C VAL A 88 8.41 -0.65 -0.54
N GLU A 89 8.14 -0.99 0.71
CA GLU A 89 9.12 -1.52 1.64
C GLU A 89 8.61 -2.82 2.25
N PRO A 90 9.50 -3.66 2.80
CA PRO A 90 9.06 -4.86 3.52
C PRO A 90 8.05 -4.50 4.62
N GLY A 91 6.99 -5.28 4.72
CA GLY A 91 5.92 -5.03 5.67
C GLY A 91 4.81 -4.13 5.16
N ASP A 92 5.01 -3.44 4.04
CA ASP A 92 3.93 -2.65 3.42
C ASP A 92 2.85 -3.57 2.89
N ILE A 93 1.63 -3.06 2.83
CA ILE A 93 0.47 -3.80 2.34
C ILE A 93 0.08 -3.27 0.98
N LEU A 94 0.03 -4.17 -0.01
CA LEU A 94 -0.49 -3.86 -1.33
C LEU A 94 -1.99 -4.13 -1.34
N VAL A 95 -2.76 -3.19 -1.88
CA VAL A 95 -4.21 -3.34 -2.00
C VAL A 95 -4.61 -3.13 -3.45
N SER A 96 -5.35 -4.09 -4.01
CA SER A 96 -5.86 -3.96 -5.38
C SER A 96 -7.01 -2.96 -5.44
N CYS A 97 -6.94 -2.03 -6.41
CA CYS A 97 -7.88 -0.92 -6.54
C CYS A 97 -8.64 -0.91 -7.87
N ALA A 98 -8.39 -1.86 -8.76
CA ALA A 98 -9.05 -1.94 -10.06
C ALA A 98 -9.37 -3.40 -10.38
N GLY A 99 -10.43 -3.64 -11.12
CA GLY A 99 -10.87 -5.01 -11.42
C GLY A 99 -11.28 -5.75 -10.15
N THR A 100 -10.46 -6.68 -9.69
CA THR A 100 -10.67 -7.35 -8.40
C THR A 100 -10.20 -6.43 -7.29
N ILE A 101 -11.15 -5.72 -6.67
CA ILE A 101 -10.88 -4.69 -5.67
C ILE A 101 -10.83 -5.28 -4.27
N GLY A 102 -9.91 -4.78 -3.45
CA GLY A 102 -9.84 -5.11 -2.04
C GLY A 102 -8.97 -6.30 -1.67
N GLU A 103 -8.29 -6.91 -2.63
CA GLU A 103 -7.30 -7.95 -2.32
C GLU A 103 -6.06 -7.32 -1.68
N THR A 104 -5.61 -7.90 -0.57
CA THR A 104 -4.50 -7.37 0.21
C THR A 104 -3.35 -8.36 0.25
N TYR A 105 -2.13 -7.85 0.32
CA TYR A 105 -0.92 -8.66 0.43
C TYR A 105 0.12 -7.92 1.24
N VAL A 106 0.57 -8.54 2.34
CA VAL A 106 1.66 -7.98 3.16
C VAL A 106 2.98 -8.42 2.56
N LEU A 107 3.82 -7.47 2.17
CA LEU A 107 5.11 -7.78 1.55
C LEU A 107 6.06 -8.40 2.56
N PRO A 108 6.77 -9.49 2.19
CA PRO A 108 7.74 -10.13 3.07
C PRO A 108 8.99 -9.26 3.24
N GLU A 109 9.90 -9.70 4.10
CA GLU A 109 11.12 -8.95 4.40
C GLU A 109 12.08 -8.83 3.21
N GLN A 110 12.09 -9.82 2.33
CA GLN A 110 12.98 -9.82 1.18
C GLN A 110 12.18 -9.60 -0.10
N ILE A 111 12.16 -8.37 -0.55
CA ILE A 111 11.50 -7.99 -1.79
C ILE A 111 12.47 -7.20 -2.65
N GLU A 112 12.19 -7.18 -3.94
CA GLU A 112 12.92 -6.36 -4.88
C GLU A 112 12.47 -4.90 -4.75
N LEU A 113 13.42 -3.96 -4.82
CA LEU A 113 13.08 -2.53 -4.80
C LEU A 113 12.09 -2.23 -5.91
N GLY A 114 10.99 -1.59 -5.56
CA GLY A 114 9.95 -1.32 -6.52
C GLY A 114 8.95 -0.28 -6.07
N ILE A 115 8.05 0.02 -6.99
CA ILE A 115 6.97 0.99 -6.80
C ILE A 115 5.63 0.32 -7.09
N ILE A 116 4.55 0.94 -6.62
CA ILE A 116 3.20 0.51 -6.98
C ILE A 116 2.78 1.11 -8.31
N ASN A 117 1.91 0.41 -9.04
CA ASN A 117 1.33 0.93 -10.28
C ASN A 117 -0.01 1.63 -10.00
N GLN A 118 -0.70 2.03 -11.07
CA GLN A 118 -1.95 2.79 -10.96
C GLN A 118 -3.10 1.99 -10.34
N ALA A 119 -3.03 0.66 -10.37
CA ALA A 119 -4.09 -0.21 -9.88
C ALA A 119 -3.87 -0.65 -8.43
N LEU A 120 -2.83 -0.14 -7.77
CA LEU A 120 -2.50 -0.51 -6.40
C LEU A 120 -2.57 0.70 -5.47
N MET A 121 -2.85 0.41 -4.21
CA MET A 121 -2.63 1.32 -3.09
C MET A 121 -1.65 0.67 -2.14
N ARG A 122 -0.75 1.47 -1.56
CA ARG A 122 0.18 1.01 -0.54
C ARG A 122 -0.29 1.48 0.82
N MET A 123 -0.33 0.57 1.78
CA MET A 123 -0.58 0.91 3.18
C MET A 123 0.66 0.59 4.01
N THR A 124 1.13 1.55 4.77
CA THR A 124 2.23 1.38 5.70
C THR A 124 1.68 1.55 7.11
N ILE A 125 1.55 0.46 7.84
CA ILE A 125 0.99 0.46 9.19
C ILE A 125 2.14 0.59 10.19
N PHE A 126 2.07 1.61 11.05
CA PHE A 126 3.10 1.87 12.04
C PHE A 126 2.61 1.75 13.49
N ALA A 127 1.30 1.56 13.71
CA ALA A 127 0.76 1.38 15.05
C ALA A 127 0.79 -0.11 15.44
N PRO A 128 0.93 -0.43 16.75
CA PRO A 128 0.92 -1.82 17.20
C PRO A 128 -0.51 -2.37 17.21
N ILE A 129 -0.94 -2.92 16.08
CA ILE A 129 -2.25 -3.53 15.91
C ILE A 129 -2.10 -4.96 15.40
N ASP A 130 -3.17 -5.75 15.56
CA ASP A 130 -3.23 -7.08 14.99
C ASP A 130 -3.48 -6.95 13.48
N LEU A 131 -2.47 -7.29 12.68
CA LEU A 131 -2.56 -7.17 11.23
C LEU A 131 -3.61 -8.11 10.63
N ASP A 132 -3.73 -9.32 11.16
CA ASP A 132 -4.71 -10.28 10.63
C ASP A 132 -6.12 -9.75 10.82
N TYR A 133 -6.41 -9.19 11.99
CA TYR A 133 -7.70 -8.57 12.26
C TYR A 133 -7.94 -7.35 11.37
N PHE A 134 -6.93 -6.50 11.24
CA PHE A 134 -7.01 -5.30 10.40
C PHE A 134 -7.30 -5.67 8.93
N LEU A 135 -6.61 -6.67 8.40
CA LEU A 135 -6.83 -7.11 7.02
C LEU A 135 -8.24 -7.68 6.82
N LEU A 136 -8.71 -8.45 7.79
CA LEU A 136 -10.08 -8.99 7.74
C LEU A 136 -11.10 -7.86 7.73
N TYR A 137 -10.93 -6.86 8.58
CA TYR A 137 -11.80 -5.68 8.62
C TYR A 137 -11.77 -4.91 7.30
N SER A 138 -10.59 -4.72 6.72
CA SER A 138 -10.42 -3.99 5.47
C SER A 138 -11.14 -4.66 4.29
N THR A 139 -11.23 -5.98 4.28
CA THR A 139 -11.87 -6.71 3.16
C THR A 139 -13.38 -6.57 3.16
N ILE A 140 -14.00 -6.20 4.27
CA ILE A 140 -15.46 -6.04 4.36
C ILE A 140 -15.91 -4.59 4.25
N LEU A 141 -14.98 -3.68 4.16
CA LEU A 141 -15.28 -2.28 3.90
C LEU A 141 -15.38 -2.02 2.40
#